data_6f744c2130f911c4b6e07b021fd19018
#
_entry.id   6f744c2130f911c4b6e07b021fd19018
#
_cell.length_a   1.000
_cell.length_b   1.000
_cell.length_c   1.000
_cell.angle_alpha   90.00
_cell.angle_beta   90.00
_cell.angle_gamma   90.00
#
_symmetry.space_group_name_H-M   'P 1'
#
loop_
_entity.id
_entity.type
_entity.pdbx_description
1 polymer ?
#
loop_
_entity_poly.entity_id
_entity_poly.type
_entity_poly.pdbx_seq_one_letter_code
_entity_poly.pdbx_strand_id
1 'polypeptide(L)'
;MLDGAESSFLDLRDPSHLDFEYHQQMDAVLSALLGEGSPVRALHLGGAGCALARAWDVTRPGSQQVAVEIDEILASQVRTWFDLPRSPRLRIRVGDAAEVVAGLRPGQWDVVVRDVFNGGSVPASCRNREFFDSCLKALAPGGLLLVNTASMPRALAGTEIATLAGALDGDTSRVFIVADPAAARGRRRGNLVLVARQDPFTADELEEAERAVRRLPLPVRTWSLDDAALPRPEGGRAR
;
A
#
# COMPACT_ATOMS: atom_id res chain seq x y z
N MET A 1 14.12 -9.65 9.14
CA MET A 1 14.03 -8.53 10.11
C MET A 1 15.04 -7.48 9.72
N LEU A 2 14.65 -6.21 9.67
CA LEU A 2 15.54 -5.06 9.47
C LEU A 2 15.50 -4.23 10.74
N ASP A 3 16.67 -3.88 11.29
CA ASP A 3 16.81 -3.11 12.53
C ASP A 3 15.95 -3.59 13.71
N GLY A 4 15.78 -4.91 13.81
CA GLY A 4 14.99 -5.54 14.86
C GLY A 4 13.46 -5.55 14.64
N ALA A 5 12.98 -4.98 13.53
CA ALA A 5 11.57 -5.02 13.14
C ALA A 5 11.31 -6.08 12.05
N GLU A 6 10.13 -6.71 12.11
CA GLU A 6 9.66 -7.59 11.04
C GLU A 6 9.32 -6.74 9.81
N SER A 7 10.12 -6.86 8.75
CA SER A 7 10.01 -6.01 7.56
C SER A 7 9.57 -6.78 6.32
N SER A 8 9.74 -8.09 6.29
CA SER A 8 9.27 -8.97 5.24
C SER A 8 9.21 -10.40 5.72
N PHE A 9 8.24 -11.14 5.23
CA PHE A 9 8.18 -12.59 5.30
C PHE A 9 8.12 -13.15 3.87
N LEU A 10 8.93 -14.16 3.56
CA LEU A 10 8.93 -14.85 2.29
C LEU A 10 8.91 -16.35 2.54
N ASP A 11 7.89 -17.04 2.06
CA ASP A 11 7.89 -18.48 1.98
C ASP A 11 8.73 -18.91 0.75
N LEU A 12 9.83 -19.61 0.99
CA LEU A 12 10.73 -20.04 -0.09
C LEU A 12 10.15 -21.17 -0.95
N ARG A 13 9.09 -21.83 -0.48
CA ARG A 13 8.42 -22.95 -1.19
C ARG A 13 7.19 -22.46 -1.96
N ASP A 14 6.52 -21.44 -1.43
CA ASP A 14 5.35 -20.86 -2.06
C ASP A 14 5.56 -19.36 -2.32
N PRO A 15 5.90 -18.96 -3.55
CA PRO A 15 6.06 -17.55 -3.88
C PRO A 15 4.79 -16.73 -3.81
N SER A 16 3.61 -17.35 -3.85
CA SER A 16 2.33 -16.66 -3.76
C SER A 16 1.91 -16.35 -2.32
N HIS A 17 2.55 -16.98 -1.33
CA HIS A 17 2.19 -16.83 0.07
C HIS A 17 2.48 -15.41 0.57
N LEU A 18 1.46 -14.77 1.12
CA LEU A 18 1.54 -13.48 1.80
C LEU A 18 1.22 -13.69 3.28
N ASP A 19 2.22 -13.54 4.15
CA ASP A 19 2.06 -13.73 5.60
C ASP A 19 1.48 -12.48 6.28
N PHE A 20 1.95 -11.30 5.89
CA PHE A 20 1.50 -10.05 6.48
C PHE A 20 0.06 -9.72 6.10
N GLU A 21 -0.77 -9.45 7.13
CA GLU A 21 -2.20 -9.14 6.99
C GLU A 21 -2.45 -8.03 5.95
N TYR A 22 -1.67 -6.96 6.00
CA TYR A 22 -1.86 -5.82 5.10
C TYR A 22 -1.49 -6.14 3.64
N HIS A 23 -0.54 -7.05 3.39
CA HIS A 23 -0.27 -7.54 2.04
C HIS A 23 -1.45 -8.35 1.49
N GLN A 24 -2.06 -9.21 2.31
CA GLN A 24 -3.27 -9.96 1.94
C GLN A 24 -4.44 -8.99 1.64
N GLN A 25 -4.58 -7.93 2.44
CA GLN A 25 -5.58 -6.89 2.23
C GLN A 25 -5.36 -6.14 0.91
N MET A 26 -4.13 -5.73 0.62
CA MET A 26 -3.76 -5.07 -0.63
C MET A 26 -4.03 -5.96 -1.85
N ASP A 27 -3.66 -7.23 -1.78
CA ASP A 27 -3.87 -8.19 -2.88
C ASP A 27 -5.37 -8.47 -3.10
N ALA A 28 -6.15 -8.63 -2.03
CA ALA A 28 -7.60 -8.83 -2.12
C ALA A 28 -8.31 -7.63 -2.77
N VAL A 29 -7.94 -6.40 -2.37
CA VAL A 29 -8.49 -5.18 -2.98
C VAL A 29 -8.08 -5.05 -4.43
N LEU A 30 -6.80 -5.28 -4.74
CA LEU A 30 -6.30 -5.22 -6.11
C LEU A 30 -7.03 -6.22 -7.01
N SER A 31 -7.27 -7.44 -6.51
CA SER A 31 -8.00 -8.48 -7.24
C SER A 31 -9.46 -8.10 -7.48
N ALA A 32 -10.12 -7.52 -6.48
CA ALA A 32 -11.51 -7.07 -6.61
C ALA A 32 -11.67 -5.94 -7.62
N LEU A 33 -10.77 -4.94 -7.61
CA LEU A 33 -10.95 -3.71 -8.37
C LEU A 33 -10.30 -3.72 -9.77
N LEU A 34 -9.19 -4.45 -9.94
CA LEU A 34 -8.49 -4.54 -11.24
C LEU A 34 -8.61 -5.92 -11.91
N GLY A 35 -9.30 -6.86 -11.28
CA GLY A 35 -9.49 -8.22 -11.76
C GLY A 35 -8.45 -9.21 -11.19
N GLU A 36 -8.96 -10.36 -10.79
CA GLU A 36 -8.14 -11.48 -10.31
C GLU A 36 -7.20 -11.97 -11.42
N GLY A 37 -5.92 -12.15 -11.09
CA GLY A 37 -4.90 -12.62 -12.05
C GLY A 37 -4.55 -11.65 -13.17
N SER A 38 -5.20 -10.49 -13.26
CA SER A 38 -4.91 -9.51 -14.31
C SER A 38 -3.49 -8.94 -14.16
N PRO A 39 -2.70 -8.85 -15.25
CA PRO A 39 -1.37 -8.26 -15.18
C PRO A 39 -1.43 -6.77 -14.85
N VAL A 40 -0.46 -6.29 -14.09
CA VAL A 40 -0.37 -4.89 -13.66
C VAL A 40 1.04 -4.32 -13.86
N ARG A 41 1.09 -3.01 -14.09
CA ARG A 41 2.31 -2.23 -13.93
C ARG A 41 2.32 -1.70 -12.49
N ALA A 42 3.17 -2.30 -11.65
CA ALA A 42 3.20 -1.99 -10.21
C ALA A 42 4.48 -1.26 -9.81
N LEU A 43 4.31 -0.20 -9.01
CA LEU A 43 5.40 0.49 -8.34
C LEU A 43 5.29 0.24 -6.84
N HIS A 44 6.31 -0.39 -6.26
CA HIS A 44 6.42 -0.62 -4.83
C HIS A 44 7.42 0.39 -4.25
N LEU A 45 6.92 1.38 -3.49
CA LEU A 45 7.72 2.34 -2.74
C LEU A 45 7.97 1.75 -1.35
N GLY A 46 9.22 1.39 -1.08
CA GLY A 46 9.63 0.49 -0.02
C GLY A 46 9.71 -0.95 -0.54
N GLY A 47 10.94 -1.41 -0.81
CA GLY A 47 11.16 -2.72 -1.43
C GLY A 47 11.34 -3.84 -0.41
N ALA A 48 12.15 -3.62 0.60
CA ALA A 48 12.56 -4.64 1.58
C ALA A 48 12.83 -6.01 0.91
N GLY A 49 12.18 -7.09 1.36
CA GLY A 49 12.30 -8.43 0.77
C GLY A 49 11.51 -8.65 -0.51
N CYS A 50 10.77 -7.65 -1.03
CA CYS A 50 9.93 -7.74 -2.22
C CYS A 50 8.82 -8.82 -2.14
N ALA A 51 8.29 -9.11 -0.94
CA ALA A 51 7.31 -10.18 -0.74
C ALA A 51 6.06 -10.01 -1.62
N LEU A 52 5.45 -8.83 -1.61
CA LEU A 52 4.26 -8.53 -2.41
C LEU A 52 4.56 -8.60 -3.91
N ALA A 53 5.68 -8.03 -4.35
CA ALA A 53 6.08 -8.06 -5.76
C ALA A 53 6.37 -9.50 -6.25
N ARG A 54 6.96 -10.35 -5.40
CA ARG A 54 7.20 -11.76 -5.68
C ARG A 54 5.88 -12.54 -5.81
N ALA A 55 4.93 -12.29 -4.92
CA ALA A 55 3.61 -12.92 -4.99
C ALA A 55 2.86 -12.49 -6.25
N TRP A 56 2.85 -11.20 -6.58
CA TRP A 56 2.18 -10.71 -7.80
C TRP A 56 2.84 -11.18 -9.10
N ASP A 57 4.13 -11.51 -9.10
CA ASP A 57 4.76 -12.11 -10.29
C ASP A 57 4.13 -13.46 -10.67
N VAL A 58 3.76 -14.28 -9.69
CA VAL A 58 3.16 -15.59 -9.93
C VAL A 58 1.63 -15.56 -9.99
N THR A 59 0.98 -14.73 -9.19
CA THR A 59 -0.49 -14.63 -9.18
C THR A 59 -1.04 -13.77 -10.31
N ARG A 60 -0.18 -12.90 -10.92
CA ARG A 60 -0.55 -11.95 -12.00
C ARG A 60 0.46 -12.03 -13.15
N PRO A 61 0.50 -13.17 -13.87
CA PRO A 61 1.50 -13.38 -14.91
C PRO A 61 1.42 -12.31 -16.00
N GLY A 62 2.58 -11.82 -16.44
CA GLY A 62 2.70 -10.71 -17.38
C GLY A 62 2.83 -9.32 -16.73
N SER A 63 2.76 -9.24 -15.42
CA SER A 63 3.01 -7.98 -14.69
C SER A 63 4.42 -7.47 -14.88
N GLN A 64 4.58 -6.14 -14.84
CA GLN A 64 5.87 -5.45 -14.82
C GLN A 64 5.95 -4.61 -13.55
N GLN A 65 6.95 -4.86 -12.74
CA GLN A 65 7.03 -4.31 -11.40
C GLN A 65 8.37 -3.60 -11.16
N VAL A 66 8.33 -2.50 -10.42
CA VAL A 66 9.51 -1.80 -9.92
C VAL A 66 9.38 -1.68 -8.41
N ALA A 67 10.38 -2.20 -7.68
CA ALA A 67 10.53 -1.97 -6.25
C ALA A 67 11.62 -0.91 -6.02
N VAL A 68 11.30 0.11 -5.23
CA VAL A 68 12.22 1.18 -4.84
C VAL A 68 12.68 0.90 -3.41
N GLU A 69 13.98 0.80 -3.21
CA GLU A 69 14.59 0.55 -1.90
C GLU A 69 15.72 1.56 -1.66
N ILE A 70 15.72 2.18 -0.49
CA ILE A 70 16.73 3.20 -0.16
C ILE A 70 18.04 2.55 0.26
N ASP A 71 17.99 1.37 0.86
CA ASP A 71 19.18 0.63 1.29
C ASP A 71 19.78 -0.13 0.11
N GLU A 72 20.91 0.36 -0.40
CA GLU A 72 21.64 -0.24 -1.52
C GLU A 72 22.14 -1.65 -1.19
N ILE A 73 22.56 -1.88 0.05
CA ILE A 73 23.06 -3.20 0.47
C ILE A 73 21.90 -4.19 0.46
N LEU A 74 20.77 -3.82 1.06
CA LEU A 74 19.56 -4.64 1.05
C LEU A 74 19.10 -4.93 -0.39
N ALA A 75 18.99 -3.90 -1.22
CA ALA A 75 18.57 -4.02 -2.62
C ALA A 75 19.46 -4.98 -3.43
N SER A 76 20.75 -5.03 -3.14
CA SER A 76 21.68 -5.96 -3.77
C SER A 76 21.54 -7.39 -3.24
N GLN A 77 21.35 -7.54 -1.93
CA GLN A 77 21.38 -8.84 -1.26
C GLN A 77 20.07 -9.62 -1.38
N VAL A 78 18.91 -8.95 -1.45
CA VAL A 78 17.61 -9.65 -1.52
C VAL A 78 17.50 -10.60 -2.71
N ARG A 79 18.16 -10.28 -3.82
CA ARG A 79 18.22 -11.18 -4.98
C ARG A 79 19.08 -12.42 -4.77
N THR A 80 20.03 -12.34 -3.85
CA THR A 80 20.89 -13.47 -3.48
C THR A 80 20.19 -14.37 -2.46
N TRP A 81 19.42 -13.77 -1.55
CA TRP A 81 18.72 -14.47 -0.48
C TRP A 81 17.42 -15.13 -0.95
N PHE A 82 16.75 -14.52 -1.92
CA PHE A 82 15.43 -14.93 -2.37
C PHE A 82 15.42 -15.11 -3.88
N ASP A 83 14.65 -16.09 -4.35
CA ASP A 83 14.42 -16.30 -5.78
C ASP A 83 13.42 -15.24 -6.30
N LEU A 84 13.95 -14.03 -6.52
CA LEU A 84 13.16 -12.92 -7.03
C LEU A 84 13.15 -12.89 -8.56
N PRO A 85 12.01 -12.54 -9.18
CA PRO A 85 11.92 -12.41 -10.64
C PRO A 85 12.90 -11.36 -11.15
N ARG A 86 13.40 -11.56 -12.37
CA ARG A 86 14.31 -10.61 -13.03
C ARG A 86 13.54 -9.65 -13.92
N SER A 87 14.17 -8.51 -14.29
CA SER A 87 13.64 -7.60 -15.29
C SER A 87 13.26 -8.35 -16.58
N PRO A 88 12.12 -8.04 -17.24
CA PRO A 88 11.23 -6.90 -16.94
C PRO A 88 10.18 -7.18 -15.85
N ARG A 89 10.04 -8.42 -15.35
CA ARG A 89 9.00 -8.81 -14.38
C ARG A 89 9.16 -8.08 -13.05
N LEU A 90 10.39 -7.99 -12.50
CA LEU A 90 10.70 -7.18 -11.33
C LEU A 90 12.07 -6.49 -11.49
N ARG A 91 12.08 -5.17 -11.44
CA ARG A 91 13.27 -4.33 -11.30
C ARG A 91 13.36 -3.81 -9.87
N ILE A 92 14.51 -3.93 -9.23
CA ILE A 92 14.81 -3.22 -7.99
C ILE A 92 15.62 -1.97 -8.34
N ARG A 93 15.14 -0.81 -7.88
CA ARG A 93 15.77 0.49 -8.05
C ARG A 93 16.20 1.02 -6.68
N VAL A 94 17.48 1.29 -6.53
CA VAL A 94 18.00 1.98 -5.34
C VAL A 94 17.63 3.47 -5.43
N GLY A 95 17.05 4.01 -4.34
CA GLY A 95 16.70 5.42 -4.26
C GLY A 95 15.70 5.75 -3.17
N ASP A 96 15.58 7.03 -2.85
CA ASP A 96 14.54 7.54 -1.97
C ASP A 96 13.17 7.50 -2.66
N ALA A 97 12.16 6.96 -1.97
CA ALA A 97 10.81 6.78 -2.52
C ALA A 97 10.15 8.11 -2.93
N ALA A 98 10.36 9.18 -2.14
CA ALA A 98 9.79 10.49 -2.43
C ALA A 98 10.46 11.15 -3.65
N GLU A 99 11.78 11.05 -3.77
CA GLU A 99 12.51 11.54 -4.93
C GLU A 99 12.14 10.78 -6.20
N VAL A 100 12.03 9.44 -6.08
CA VAL A 100 11.68 8.60 -7.23
C VAL A 100 10.28 8.92 -7.74
N VAL A 101 9.28 9.00 -6.85
CA VAL A 101 7.89 9.24 -7.29
C VAL A 101 7.71 10.63 -7.87
N ALA A 102 8.39 11.65 -7.33
CA ALA A 102 8.34 13.02 -7.85
C ALA A 102 8.87 13.14 -9.29
N GLY A 103 9.79 12.27 -9.69
CA GLY A 103 10.38 12.24 -11.04
C GLY A 103 9.61 11.38 -12.06
N LEU A 104 8.49 10.76 -11.69
CA LEU A 104 7.73 9.89 -12.60
C LEU A 104 6.90 10.68 -13.61
N ARG A 105 6.68 10.08 -14.76
CA ARG A 105 5.70 10.58 -15.73
C ARG A 105 4.28 10.25 -15.25
N PRO A 106 3.29 11.11 -15.55
CA PRO A 106 1.89 10.82 -15.26
C PRO A 106 1.39 9.54 -15.96
N GLY A 107 0.42 8.87 -15.35
CA GLY A 107 -0.35 7.82 -16.01
C GLY A 107 0.39 6.52 -16.30
N GLN A 108 1.50 6.23 -15.61
CA GLN A 108 2.35 5.07 -15.93
C GLN A 108 1.96 3.78 -15.21
N TRP A 109 1.31 3.87 -14.03
CA TRP A 109 1.18 2.76 -13.10
C TRP A 109 -0.27 2.39 -12.87
N ASP A 110 -0.57 1.10 -12.95
CA ASP A 110 -1.89 0.57 -12.61
C ASP A 110 -2.06 0.45 -11.08
N VAL A 111 -0.94 0.29 -10.38
CA VAL A 111 -0.92 0.34 -8.92
C VAL A 111 0.39 0.93 -8.39
N VAL A 112 0.27 1.81 -7.40
CA VAL A 112 1.38 2.31 -6.59
C VAL A 112 1.16 1.84 -5.16
N VAL A 113 2.13 1.14 -4.60
CA VAL A 113 2.14 0.68 -3.20
C VAL A 113 3.12 1.54 -2.42
N ARG A 114 2.69 2.17 -1.32
CA ARG A 114 3.58 2.80 -0.36
C ARG A 114 3.67 1.95 0.90
N ASP A 115 4.82 1.33 1.10
CA ASP A 115 5.16 0.51 2.25
C ASP A 115 6.56 0.87 2.77
N VAL A 116 6.75 2.16 3.05
CA VAL A 116 8.02 2.75 3.49
C VAL A 116 8.03 2.90 4.99
N PHE A 117 9.00 2.26 5.65
CA PHE A 117 9.24 2.39 7.08
C PHE A 117 10.73 2.58 7.35
N ASN A 118 11.05 3.42 8.33
CA ASN A 118 12.39 3.61 8.88
C ASN A 118 12.29 3.65 10.39
N GLY A 119 12.93 2.70 11.09
CA GLY A 119 12.85 2.60 12.55
C GLY A 119 11.41 2.45 13.09
N GLY A 120 10.51 1.79 12.33
CA GLY A 120 9.11 1.56 12.71
C GLY A 120 8.17 2.76 12.46
N SER A 121 8.63 3.80 11.78
CA SER A 121 7.82 4.98 11.40
C SER A 121 7.97 5.31 9.93
N VAL A 122 6.93 5.93 9.35
CA VAL A 122 6.97 6.44 7.97
C VAL A 122 7.70 7.78 7.95
N PRO A 123 8.72 7.97 7.09
CA PRO A 123 9.39 9.26 6.92
C PRO A 123 8.42 10.38 6.54
N ALA A 124 8.67 11.60 7.02
CA ALA A 124 7.81 12.75 6.73
C ALA A 124 7.71 13.04 5.22
N SER A 125 8.77 12.80 4.46
CA SER A 125 8.80 12.93 3.00
C SER A 125 7.84 11.97 2.29
N CYS A 126 7.54 10.80 2.88
CA CYS A 126 6.67 9.77 2.28
C CYS A 126 5.22 9.80 2.81
N ARG A 127 4.82 10.87 3.53
CA ARG A 127 3.47 11.05 4.08
C ARG A 127 2.97 12.49 4.01
N ASN A 128 3.66 13.37 3.30
CA ASN A 128 3.22 14.74 3.04
C ASN A 128 2.31 14.82 1.79
N ARG A 129 1.71 16.00 1.57
CA ARG A 129 0.78 16.21 0.46
C ARG A 129 1.47 16.04 -0.89
N GLU A 130 2.65 16.59 -1.06
CA GLU A 130 3.42 16.56 -2.31
C GLU A 130 3.75 15.13 -2.74
N PHE A 131 4.01 14.25 -1.77
CA PHE A 131 4.23 12.84 -2.01
C PHE A 131 2.95 12.15 -2.52
N PHE A 132 1.82 12.38 -1.87
CA PHE A 132 0.55 11.78 -2.31
C PHE A 132 0.09 12.33 -3.65
N ASP A 133 0.24 13.63 -3.90
CA ASP A 133 -0.05 14.25 -5.20
C ASP A 133 0.80 13.58 -6.31
N SER A 134 2.08 13.31 -6.04
CA SER A 134 2.99 12.64 -6.98
C SER A 134 2.59 11.18 -7.22
N CYS A 135 2.21 10.45 -6.16
CA CYS A 135 1.71 9.07 -6.29
C CYS A 135 0.42 9.02 -7.14
N LEU A 136 -0.55 9.87 -6.82
CA LEU A 136 -1.83 9.93 -7.56
C LEU A 136 -1.63 10.32 -9.02
N LYS A 137 -0.74 11.28 -9.30
CA LYS A 137 -0.37 11.69 -10.67
C LYS A 137 0.27 10.56 -11.47
N ALA A 138 1.05 9.70 -10.82
CA ALA A 138 1.72 8.58 -11.47
C ALA A 138 0.75 7.46 -11.89
N LEU A 139 -0.46 7.40 -11.32
CA LEU A 139 -1.47 6.40 -11.64
C LEU A 139 -2.03 6.56 -13.05
N ALA A 140 -2.20 5.45 -13.73
CA ALA A 140 -3.02 5.36 -14.94
C ALA A 140 -4.52 5.60 -14.61
N PRO A 141 -5.35 5.91 -15.60
CA PRO A 141 -6.80 5.96 -15.38
C PRO A 141 -7.32 4.67 -14.72
N GLY A 142 -8.09 4.80 -13.65
CA GLY A 142 -8.57 3.66 -12.85
C GLY A 142 -7.52 2.99 -11.96
N GLY A 143 -6.27 3.45 -11.98
CA GLY A 143 -5.19 2.89 -11.15
C GLY A 143 -5.37 3.17 -9.66
N LEU A 144 -4.73 2.37 -8.82
CA LEU A 144 -4.89 2.38 -7.36
C LEU A 144 -3.60 2.82 -6.64
N LEU A 145 -3.75 3.67 -5.62
CA LEU A 145 -2.75 3.92 -4.61
C LEU A 145 -3.10 3.11 -3.35
N LEU A 146 -2.20 2.22 -2.95
CA LEU A 146 -2.31 1.38 -1.76
C LEU A 146 -1.26 1.83 -0.74
N VAL A 147 -1.71 2.28 0.43
CA VAL A 147 -0.82 2.89 1.44
C VAL A 147 -0.88 2.09 2.72
N ASN A 148 0.25 1.53 3.15
CA ASN A 148 0.36 0.90 4.46
C ASN A 148 0.64 1.96 5.52
N THR A 149 -0.26 2.12 6.48
CA THR A 149 -0.18 3.08 7.59
C THR A 149 -0.27 2.34 8.91
N ALA A 150 0.69 2.58 9.83
CA ALA A 150 0.59 2.06 11.17
C ALA A 150 -0.60 2.69 11.92
N SER A 151 -1.44 1.87 12.56
CA SER A 151 -2.63 2.36 13.28
C SER A 151 -2.28 3.20 14.53
N MET A 152 -1.03 3.11 14.98
CA MET A 152 -0.52 3.79 16.18
C MET A 152 0.84 4.44 15.92
N PRO A 153 1.09 5.64 16.44
CA PRO A 153 0.19 6.50 17.25
C PRO A 153 -1.02 6.99 16.45
N ARG A 154 -2.21 6.97 17.07
CA ARG A 154 -3.45 7.32 16.36
C ARG A 154 -3.46 8.71 15.72
N ALA A 155 -2.92 9.71 16.41
CA ALA A 155 -2.85 11.07 15.87
C ALA A 155 -2.01 11.13 14.58
N LEU A 156 -0.91 10.38 14.52
CA LEU A 156 -0.06 10.29 13.34
C LEU A 156 -0.79 9.59 12.19
N ALA A 157 -1.44 8.47 12.45
CA ALA A 157 -2.28 7.77 11.48
C ALA A 157 -3.42 8.68 10.97
N GLY A 158 -4.08 9.41 11.88
CA GLY A 158 -5.11 10.38 11.53
C GLY A 158 -4.60 11.52 10.66
N THR A 159 -3.41 12.04 10.95
CA THR A 159 -2.75 13.06 10.11
C THR A 159 -2.46 12.53 8.71
N GLU A 160 -1.98 11.31 8.60
CA GLU A 160 -1.67 10.69 7.30
C GLU A 160 -2.94 10.46 6.47
N ILE A 161 -4.01 9.95 7.08
CA ILE A 161 -5.34 9.82 6.45
C ILE A 161 -5.85 11.18 5.96
N ALA A 162 -5.78 12.22 6.81
CA ALA A 162 -6.22 13.56 6.44
C ALA A 162 -5.36 14.19 5.34
N THR A 163 -4.06 13.91 5.32
CA THR A 163 -3.16 14.41 4.27
C THR A 163 -3.49 13.77 2.91
N LEU A 164 -3.73 12.45 2.88
CA LEU A 164 -4.16 11.77 1.66
C LEU A 164 -5.53 12.30 1.18
N ALA A 165 -6.50 12.45 2.09
CA ALA A 165 -7.79 13.05 1.75
C ALA A 165 -7.65 14.48 1.20
N GLY A 166 -6.73 15.27 1.78
CA GLY A 166 -6.39 16.59 1.26
C GLY A 166 -5.80 16.58 -0.14
N ALA A 167 -4.98 15.58 -0.48
CA ALA A 167 -4.45 15.40 -1.84
C ALA A 167 -5.53 15.02 -2.88
N LEU A 168 -6.69 14.56 -2.40
CA LEU A 168 -7.89 14.28 -3.19
C LEU A 168 -8.93 15.42 -3.09
N ASP A 169 -8.50 16.63 -2.73
CA ASP A 169 -9.35 17.82 -2.58
C ASP A 169 -10.49 17.64 -1.55
N GLY A 170 -10.33 16.71 -0.60
CA GLY A 170 -11.32 16.35 0.40
C GLY A 170 -12.45 15.47 -0.09
N ASP A 171 -12.38 14.98 -1.32
CA ASP A 171 -13.39 14.08 -1.88
C ASP A 171 -13.22 12.65 -1.32
N THR A 172 -14.00 12.35 -0.28
CA THR A 172 -13.96 11.07 0.43
C THR A 172 -14.49 9.89 -0.41
N SER A 173 -15.15 10.14 -1.54
CA SER A 173 -15.58 9.09 -2.48
C SER A 173 -14.42 8.44 -3.25
N ARG A 174 -13.24 9.06 -3.22
CA ARG A 174 -12.02 8.60 -3.89
C ARG A 174 -11.09 7.80 -3.00
N VAL A 175 -11.48 7.55 -1.75
CA VAL A 175 -10.63 6.86 -0.77
C VAL A 175 -11.46 6.07 0.23
N PHE A 176 -11.02 4.86 0.55
CA PHE A 176 -11.52 4.06 1.66
C PHE A 176 -10.37 3.38 2.39
N ILE A 177 -10.64 2.82 3.55
CA ILE A 177 -9.62 2.16 4.38
C ILE A 177 -10.01 0.69 4.57
N VAL A 178 -9.03 -0.20 4.50
CA VAL A 178 -9.16 -1.61 4.88
C VAL A 178 -8.41 -1.83 6.17
N ALA A 179 -9.07 -2.40 7.17
CA ALA A 179 -8.44 -2.65 8.46
C ALA A 179 -9.22 -3.68 9.29
N ASP A 180 -8.48 -4.33 10.17
CA ASP A 180 -9.06 -5.04 11.31
C ASP A 180 -9.83 -4.09 12.23
N PRO A 181 -11.04 -4.46 12.71
CA PRO A 181 -11.85 -3.60 13.55
C PRO A 181 -11.20 -3.19 14.88
N ALA A 182 -10.31 -4.00 15.45
CA ALA A 182 -9.63 -3.64 16.68
C ALA A 182 -8.50 -2.64 16.43
N ALA A 183 -7.77 -2.78 15.31
CA ALA A 183 -6.75 -1.82 14.87
C ALA A 183 -7.39 -0.47 14.50
N ALA A 184 -8.45 -0.46 13.71
CA ALA A 184 -9.17 0.75 13.32
C ALA A 184 -9.69 1.54 14.54
N ARG A 185 -10.19 0.84 15.58
CA ARG A 185 -10.66 1.44 16.84
C ARG A 185 -9.56 1.74 17.85
N GLY A 186 -8.28 1.46 17.54
CA GLY A 186 -7.16 1.67 18.45
C GLY A 186 -7.12 0.74 19.66
N ARG A 187 -7.77 -0.42 19.58
CA ARG A 187 -7.76 -1.43 20.64
C ARG A 187 -6.54 -2.35 20.58
N ARG A 188 -5.91 -2.44 19.43
CA ARG A 188 -4.61 -3.09 19.23
C ARG A 188 -3.75 -2.32 18.23
N ARG A 189 -2.45 -2.57 18.23
CA ARG A 189 -1.56 -2.14 17.13
C ARG A 189 -1.85 -2.99 15.90
N GLY A 190 -1.67 -2.41 14.73
CA GLY A 190 -1.83 -3.07 13.45
C GLY A 190 -1.65 -2.08 12.32
N ASN A 191 -2.05 -2.47 11.13
CA ASN A 191 -1.95 -1.66 9.93
C ASN A 191 -3.34 -1.22 9.46
N LEU A 192 -3.37 -0.08 8.80
CA LEU A 192 -4.50 0.43 8.03
C LEU A 192 -4.03 0.50 6.57
N VAL A 193 -4.73 -0.13 5.66
CA VAL A 193 -4.48 0.00 4.23
C VAL A 193 -5.40 1.07 3.68
N LEU A 194 -4.83 2.23 3.32
CA LEU A 194 -5.58 3.27 2.64
C LEU A 194 -5.59 2.94 1.14
N VAL A 195 -6.76 2.93 0.55
CA VAL A 195 -6.97 2.67 -0.87
C VAL A 195 -7.51 3.92 -1.52
N ALA A 196 -6.80 4.49 -2.46
CA ALA A 196 -7.16 5.75 -3.10
C ALA A 196 -6.96 5.70 -4.63
N ARG A 197 -7.68 6.54 -5.36
CA ARG A 197 -7.50 6.78 -6.79
C ARG A 197 -8.01 8.17 -7.20
N GLN A 198 -7.75 8.54 -8.46
CA GLN A 198 -8.16 9.85 -8.99
C GLN A 198 -9.67 9.99 -9.17
N ASP A 199 -10.35 8.92 -9.59
CA ASP A 199 -11.79 8.91 -9.82
C ASP A 199 -12.56 8.37 -8.58
N PRO A 200 -13.82 8.76 -8.36
CA PRO A 200 -14.65 8.19 -7.32
C PRO A 200 -14.82 6.67 -7.45
N PHE A 201 -14.87 5.97 -6.32
CA PHE A 201 -15.30 4.58 -6.29
C PHE A 201 -16.81 4.49 -6.43
N THR A 202 -17.28 3.57 -7.24
CA THR A 202 -18.71 3.25 -7.33
C THR A 202 -19.17 2.41 -6.13
N ALA A 203 -20.49 2.37 -5.89
CA ALA A 203 -21.04 1.55 -4.83
C ALA A 203 -20.74 0.06 -5.04
N ASP A 204 -20.80 -0.43 -6.28
CA ASP A 204 -20.51 -1.82 -6.64
C ASP A 204 -19.05 -2.18 -6.37
N GLU A 205 -18.08 -1.30 -6.71
CA GLU A 205 -16.67 -1.49 -6.43
C GLU A 205 -16.37 -1.55 -4.93
N LEU A 206 -17.02 -0.68 -4.14
CA LEU A 206 -16.87 -0.71 -2.68
C LEU A 206 -17.44 -2.00 -2.08
N GLU A 207 -18.57 -2.50 -2.59
CA GLU A 207 -19.13 -3.76 -2.17
C GLU A 207 -18.27 -4.97 -2.58
N GLU A 208 -17.67 -4.94 -3.76
CA GLU A 208 -16.73 -5.98 -4.20
C GLU A 208 -15.46 -6.00 -3.35
N ALA A 209 -14.90 -4.83 -3.06
CA ALA A 209 -13.76 -4.72 -2.15
C ALA A 209 -14.10 -5.25 -0.75
N GLU A 210 -15.26 -4.88 -0.19
CA GLU A 210 -15.72 -5.37 1.12
C GLU A 210 -15.90 -6.90 1.11
N ARG A 211 -16.51 -7.46 0.07
CA ARG A 211 -16.67 -8.93 -0.07
C ARG A 211 -15.33 -9.65 -0.17
N ALA A 212 -14.37 -9.07 -0.90
CA ALA A 212 -13.04 -9.65 -1.06
C ALA A 212 -12.28 -9.69 0.28
N VAL A 213 -12.22 -8.57 1.01
CA VAL A 213 -11.48 -8.52 2.27
C VAL A 213 -12.12 -9.35 3.37
N ARG A 214 -13.45 -9.52 3.38
CA ARG A 214 -14.15 -10.40 4.33
C ARG A 214 -13.86 -11.89 4.15
N ARG A 215 -13.30 -12.31 3.03
CA ARG A 215 -12.87 -13.69 2.79
C ARG A 215 -11.50 -14.00 3.36
N LEU A 216 -10.76 -12.97 3.80
CA LEU A 216 -9.44 -13.15 4.41
C LEU A 216 -9.55 -13.90 5.75
N PRO A 217 -8.49 -14.61 6.15
CA PRO A 217 -8.51 -15.46 7.35
C PRO A 217 -8.80 -14.70 8.65
N LEU A 218 -8.39 -13.43 8.72
CA LEU A 218 -8.58 -12.58 9.89
C LEU A 218 -9.73 -11.59 9.66
N PRO A 219 -10.46 -11.19 10.70
CA PRO A 219 -11.56 -10.24 10.58
C PRO A 219 -11.09 -8.91 10.04
N VAL A 220 -11.47 -8.59 8.82
CA VAL A 220 -11.14 -7.34 8.12
C VAL A 220 -12.39 -6.80 7.45
N ARG A 221 -12.50 -5.49 7.36
CA ARG A 221 -13.54 -4.81 6.59
C ARG A 221 -13.07 -3.50 5.98
N THR A 222 -13.86 -2.96 5.07
CA THR A 222 -13.69 -1.61 4.58
C THR A 222 -14.32 -0.59 5.54
N TRP A 223 -13.80 0.64 5.51
CA TRP A 223 -14.22 1.76 6.33
C TRP A 223 -14.29 3.00 5.45
N SER A 224 -15.40 3.73 5.52
CA SER A 224 -15.46 5.09 4.99
C SER A 224 -14.62 6.03 5.86
N LEU A 225 -14.02 7.06 5.26
CA LEU A 225 -13.26 8.06 6.01
C LEU A 225 -14.09 8.78 7.08
N ASP A 226 -15.40 8.83 6.93
CA ASP A 226 -16.30 9.48 7.89
C ASP A 226 -16.56 8.63 9.14
N ASP A 227 -16.16 7.34 9.15
CA ASP A 227 -16.37 6.47 10.31
C ASP A 227 -15.62 7.00 11.54
N ALA A 228 -16.37 7.24 12.63
CA ALA A 228 -15.83 7.79 13.88
C ALA A 228 -14.81 6.86 14.57
N ALA A 229 -14.76 5.58 14.19
CA ALA A 229 -13.80 4.62 14.72
C ALA A 229 -12.36 4.85 14.21
N LEU A 230 -12.21 5.51 13.08
CA LEU A 230 -10.90 5.74 12.46
C LEU A 230 -10.06 6.77 13.24
N PRO A 231 -8.72 6.71 13.12
CA PRO A 231 -7.84 7.74 13.66
C PRO A 231 -8.15 9.13 13.10
N ARG A 232 -7.97 10.15 13.94
CA ARG A 232 -8.11 11.58 13.57
C ARG A 232 -6.83 12.33 13.95
N PRO A 233 -6.49 13.42 13.25
CA PRO A 233 -5.40 14.33 13.64
C PRO A 233 -5.62 14.89 15.05
N GLU A 234 -4.54 15.24 15.76
CA GLU A 234 -4.64 16.02 17.00
C GLU A 234 -5.27 17.38 16.72
N GLY A 235 -6.28 17.77 17.53
CA GLY A 235 -6.99 19.05 17.38
C GLY A 235 -8.13 19.05 16.36
N GLY A 236 -8.35 17.99 15.61
CA GLY A 236 -9.52 17.81 14.75
C GLY A 236 -10.77 17.51 15.57
N ARG A 237 -11.55 18.53 15.93
CA ARG A 237 -12.93 18.33 16.44
C ARG A 237 -13.75 17.77 15.26
N ALA A 238 -14.44 16.65 15.48
CA ALA A 238 -15.51 16.23 14.59
C ALA A 238 -16.47 17.42 14.41
N ARG A 239 -16.61 17.90 13.18
CA ARG A 239 -17.69 18.81 12.81
C ARG A 239 -18.93 18.01 12.46
#